data_2d78cce3cadc9ef252a80d6cf2d4bc2c
#
_entry.id   2d78cce3cadc9ef252a80d6cf2d4bc2c
#
_cell.length_a   1.000
_cell.length_b   1.000
_cell.length_c   1.000
_cell.angle_alpha   90.00
_cell.angle_beta   90.00
_cell.angle_gamma   90.00
#
_symmetry.space_group_name_H-M   'P 1'
#
loop_
_entity.id
_entity.type
_entity.pdbx_description
1 polymer ?
#
loop_
_entity_poly.entity_id
_entity_poly.type
_entity_poly.pdbx_seq_one_letter_code
_entity_poly.pdbx_strand_id
1 'polypeptide(L)'
;MHKDDQMTPKERAFALFAGKPVDRMPIKLFSPYIGMNFGASYQDAFVEAKSRAHWLIESYKRFGQDGLSVNYRIDGIPVAFGAESTYDPLGIPMIKENILKDFLYELEKFYQPENPKLKDGIGHEIEHIKGVVRRTNEIINTM
;
A
#
# COMPACT_ATOMS: atom_id res chain seq x y z
N MET A 1 -15.59 -14.35 -1.98
CA MET A 1 -15.17 -15.77 -2.01
C MET A 1 -15.49 -16.35 -3.38
N HIS A 2 -14.61 -17.16 -3.93
CA HIS A 2 -14.92 -17.93 -5.13
C HIS A 2 -15.99 -18.98 -4.81
N LYS A 3 -16.85 -19.33 -5.77
CA LYS A 3 -17.98 -20.26 -5.55
C LYS A 3 -17.55 -21.65 -5.05
N ASP A 4 -16.32 -22.04 -5.34
CA ASP A 4 -15.77 -23.35 -4.96
C ASP A 4 -14.89 -23.30 -3.71
N ASP A 5 -14.75 -22.12 -3.07
CA ASP A 5 -13.98 -21.97 -1.84
C ASP A 5 -14.68 -22.68 -0.68
N GLN A 6 -13.93 -23.54 0.03
CA GLN A 6 -14.38 -24.23 1.24
C GLN A 6 -13.88 -23.56 2.52
N MET A 7 -12.88 -22.67 2.37
CA MET A 7 -12.29 -21.90 3.45
C MET A 7 -12.42 -20.41 3.18
N THR A 8 -12.60 -19.64 4.24
CA THR A 8 -12.44 -18.20 4.16
C THR A 8 -10.96 -17.83 3.91
N PRO A 9 -10.66 -16.64 3.37
CA PRO A 9 -9.28 -16.18 3.21
C PRO A 9 -8.46 -16.27 4.50
N LYS A 10 -9.07 -15.95 5.63
CA LYS A 10 -8.44 -16.01 6.95
C LYS A 10 -8.11 -17.43 7.37
N GLU A 11 -9.07 -18.35 7.27
CA GLU A 11 -8.87 -19.77 7.60
C GLU A 11 -7.78 -20.39 6.74
N ARG A 12 -7.80 -20.10 5.44
CA ARG A 12 -6.80 -20.58 4.47
C ARG A 12 -5.40 -20.10 4.83
N ALA A 13 -5.25 -18.80 5.15
CA ALA A 13 -3.97 -18.26 5.55
C ALA A 13 -3.44 -18.92 6.83
N PHE A 14 -4.27 -19.06 7.87
CA PHE A 14 -3.84 -19.70 9.11
C PHE A 14 -3.55 -21.19 8.94
N ALA A 15 -4.33 -21.91 8.14
CA ALA A 15 -4.07 -23.31 7.85
C ALA A 15 -2.73 -23.49 7.14
N LEU A 16 -2.43 -22.64 6.14
CA LEU A 16 -1.16 -22.65 5.42
C LEU A 16 0.02 -22.40 6.36
N PHE A 17 -0.04 -21.35 7.20
CA PHE A 17 1.02 -21.06 8.16
C PHE A 17 1.20 -22.16 9.21
N ALA A 18 0.16 -22.90 9.51
CA ALA A 18 0.20 -24.05 10.41
C ALA A 18 0.63 -25.36 9.73
N GLY A 19 0.99 -25.34 8.45
CA GLY A 19 1.35 -26.53 7.66
C GLY A 19 0.17 -27.49 7.44
N LYS A 20 -1.07 -27.02 7.55
CA LYS A 20 -2.28 -27.82 7.35
C LYS A 20 -2.75 -27.76 5.88
N PRO A 21 -3.49 -28.77 5.42
CA PRO A 21 -4.11 -28.73 4.10
C PRO A 21 -5.01 -27.52 3.92
N VAL A 22 -5.01 -26.96 2.72
CA VAL A 22 -5.88 -25.86 2.30
C VAL A 22 -6.66 -26.27 1.06
N ASP A 23 -7.83 -25.68 0.88
CA ASP A 23 -8.69 -25.95 -0.29
C ASP A 23 -8.06 -25.48 -1.62
N ARG A 24 -7.28 -24.40 -1.56
CA ARG A 24 -6.43 -23.91 -2.66
C ARG A 24 -5.31 -23.04 -2.11
N MET A 25 -4.30 -22.78 -2.92
CA MET A 25 -3.25 -21.82 -2.56
C MET A 25 -3.85 -20.41 -2.38
N PRO A 26 -3.57 -19.71 -1.28
CA PRO A 26 -3.98 -18.33 -1.11
C PRO A 26 -3.29 -17.41 -2.15
N ILE A 27 -4.06 -16.50 -2.71
CA ILE A 27 -3.61 -15.55 -3.72
C ILE A 27 -3.64 -14.14 -3.13
N LYS A 28 -2.53 -13.44 -3.31
CA LYS A 28 -2.42 -12.02 -2.99
C LYS A 28 -1.78 -11.31 -4.17
N LEU A 29 -2.54 -10.43 -4.81
CA LEU A 29 -2.03 -9.64 -5.93
C LEU A 29 -1.21 -8.46 -5.41
N PHE A 30 -0.13 -8.15 -6.11
CA PHE A 30 0.65 -6.95 -5.83
C PHE A 30 -0.08 -5.73 -6.38
N SER A 31 -0.55 -4.93 -5.50
CA SER A 31 -1.64 -3.99 -5.69
C SER A 31 -1.43 -2.78 -6.61
N PRO A 32 -0.23 -2.21 -6.79
CA PRO A 32 -0.12 -0.94 -7.50
C PRO A 32 -0.63 -0.99 -8.94
N TYR A 33 -0.35 -2.07 -9.64
CA TYR A 33 -0.73 -2.22 -11.06
C TYR A 33 -2.22 -2.50 -11.28
N ILE A 34 -2.95 -2.81 -10.21
CA ILE A 34 -4.37 -3.17 -10.33
C ILE A 34 -5.22 -1.95 -10.65
N GLY A 35 -4.93 -0.81 -10.04
CA GLY A 35 -5.60 0.45 -10.35
C GLY A 35 -5.51 0.81 -11.83
N MET A 36 -4.36 0.53 -12.46
CA MET A 36 -4.15 0.79 -13.88
C MET A 36 -5.07 -0.06 -14.77
N ASN A 37 -5.39 -1.29 -14.38
CA ASN A 37 -6.36 -2.12 -15.10
C ASN A 37 -7.80 -1.59 -15.01
N PHE A 38 -8.05 -0.64 -14.11
CA PHE A 38 -9.34 0.05 -13.96
C PHE A 38 -9.31 1.47 -14.52
N GLY A 39 -8.23 1.87 -15.20
CA GLY A 39 -8.09 3.17 -15.82
C GLY A 39 -7.54 4.27 -14.91
N ALA A 40 -7.06 3.92 -13.71
CA ALA A 40 -6.33 4.87 -12.87
C ALA A 40 -4.96 5.19 -13.48
N SER A 41 -4.51 6.43 -13.32
CA SER A 41 -3.11 6.74 -13.57
C SER A 41 -2.23 6.06 -12.52
N TYR A 42 -0.96 5.86 -12.83
CA TYR A 42 0.01 5.36 -11.85
C TYR A 42 0.09 6.28 -10.63
N GLN A 43 0.06 7.58 -10.87
CA GLN A 43 0.08 8.58 -9.82
C GLN A 43 -1.12 8.44 -8.87
N ASP A 44 -2.33 8.27 -9.39
CA ASP A 44 -3.53 8.05 -8.58
C ASP A 44 -3.45 6.74 -7.79
N ALA A 45 -2.92 5.69 -8.42
CA ALA A 45 -2.82 4.38 -7.79
C ALA A 45 -1.73 4.30 -6.69
N PHE A 46 -0.70 5.15 -6.76
CA PHE A 46 0.46 5.07 -5.87
C PHE A 46 0.63 6.21 -4.90
N VAL A 47 0.30 7.43 -5.31
CA VAL A 47 0.64 8.63 -4.53
C VAL A 47 -0.47 9.01 -3.58
N GLU A 48 -1.69 9.04 -4.07
CA GLU A 48 -2.83 9.52 -3.29
C GLU A 48 -3.38 8.39 -2.39
N ALA A 49 -3.35 8.60 -1.06
CA ALA A 49 -3.69 7.57 -0.08
C ALA A 49 -5.12 7.02 -0.22
N LYS A 50 -6.09 7.89 -0.50
CA LYS A 50 -7.50 7.49 -0.66
C LYS A 50 -7.71 6.69 -1.95
N SER A 51 -7.07 7.10 -3.04
CA SER A 51 -7.07 6.38 -4.32
C SER A 51 -6.44 5.00 -4.16
N ARG A 52 -5.29 4.90 -3.50
CA ARG A 52 -4.66 3.61 -3.21
C ARG A 52 -5.60 2.67 -2.43
N ALA A 53 -6.24 3.18 -1.39
CA ALA A 53 -7.21 2.40 -0.62
C ALA A 53 -8.40 1.95 -1.47
N HIS A 54 -8.92 2.84 -2.30
CA HIS A 54 -10.02 2.54 -3.22
C HIS A 54 -9.65 1.40 -4.20
N TRP A 55 -8.54 1.53 -4.91
CA TRP A 55 -8.12 0.54 -5.89
C TRP A 55 -7.76 -0.82 -5.26
N LEU A 56 -7.22 -0.81 -4.05
CA LEU A 56 -6.94 -2.03 -3.32
C LEU A 56 -8.23 -2.79 -2.98
N ILE A 57 -9.26 -2.09 -2.52
CA ILE A 57 -10.57 -2.68 -2.23
C ILE A 57 -11.28 -3.15 -3.51
N GLU A 58 -11.25 -2.36 -4.57
CA GLU A 58 -11.86 -2.76 -5.84
C GLU A 58 -11.18 -4.02 -6.43
N SER A 59 -9.87 -4.14 -6.28
CA SER A 59 -9.14 -5.35 -6.68
C SER A 59 -9.60 -6.57 -5.87
N TYR A 60 -9.78 -6.41 -4.56
CA TYR A 60 -10.27 -7.49 -3.70
C TYR A 60 -11.65 -7.97 -4.15
N LYS A 61 -12.57 -7.04 -4.39
CA LYS A 61 -13.94 -7.37 -4.84
C LYS A 61 -13.93 -8.09 -6.19
N ARG A 62 -13.09 -7.63 -7.14
CA ARG A 62 -13.10 -8.14 -8.50
C ARG A 62 -12.39 -9.47 -8.66
N PHE A 63 -11.26 -9.65 -8.00
CA PHE A 63 -10.40 -10.81 -8.20
C PHE A 63 -10.55 -11.88 -7.10
N GLY A 64 -11.26 -11.57 -6.00
CA GLY A 64 -11.46 -12.52 -4.90
C GLY A 64 -10.15 -13.01 -4.27
N GLN A 65 -9.14 -12.16 -4.23
CA GLN A 65 -7.85 -12.48 -3.61
C GLN A 65 -8.00 -12.67 -2.10
N ASP A 66 -7.08 -13.44 -1.50
CA ASP A 66 -7.17 -13.83 -0.10
C ASP A 66 -6.55 -12.82 0.87
N GLY A 67 -5.80 -11.87 0.36
CA GLY A 67 -5.14 -10.87 1.19
C GLY A 67 -4.96 -9.54 0.48
N LEU A 68 -4.90 -8.48 1.26
CA LEU A 68 -4.59 -7.14 0.80
C LEU A 68 -3.20 -6.74 1.26
N SER A 69 -2.41 -6.14 0.37
CA SER A 69 -1.12 -5.56 0.70
C SER A 69 -1.30 -4.07 0.92
N VAL A 70 -1.23 -3.65 2.17
CA VAL A 70 -1.14 -2.22 2.48
C VAL A 70 0.33 -1.83 2.33
N ASN A 71 0.67 -1.25 1.20
CA ASN A 71 2.01 -0.79 0.92
C ASN A 71 2.09 0.73 1.09
N TYR A 72 3.17 1.23 1.65
CA TYR A 72 3.49 2.65 1.59
C TYR A 72 3.91 3.03 0.16
N ARG A 73 3.81 4.31 -0.18
CA ARG A 73 4.31 4.79 -1.48
C ARG A 73 5.83 4.59 -1.55
N ILE A 74 6.34 4.27 -2.74
CA ILE A 74 7.75 3.93 -2.96
C ILE A 74 8.69 5.06 -2.51
N ASP A 75 8.30 6.30 -2.76
CA ASP A 75 9.04 7.51 -2.41
C ASP A 75 8.61 8.12 -1.06
N GLY A 76 7.72 7.48 -0.33
CA GLY A 76 7.11 8.04 0.90
C GLY A 76 8.14 8.39 1.97
N ILE A 77 9.09 7.50 2.23
CA ILE A 77 10.13 7.75 3.22
C ILE A 77 11.06 8.89 2.79
N PRO A 78 11.69 8.87 1.60
CA PRO A 78 12.48 10.01 1.14
C PRO A 78 11.73 11.35 1.17
N VAL A 79 10.46 11.38 0.73
CA VAL A 79 9.63 12.59 0.76
C VAL A 79 9.35 13.06 2.18
N ALA A 80 9.14 12.15 3.13
CA ALA A 80 8.99 12.50 4.54
C ALA A 80 10.24 13.19 5.10
N PHE A 81 11.42 12.83 4.60
CA PHE A 81 12.67 13.50 4.91
C PHE A 81 12.96 14.76 4.06
N GLY A 82 12.05 15.15 3.18
CA GLY A 82 12.13 16.38 2.42
C GLY A 82 12.66 16.26 1.00
N ALA A 83 12.79 15.03 0.47
CA ALA A 83 13.12 14.83 -0.93
C ALA A 83 11.98 15.30 -1.84
N GLU A 84 12.34 15.85 -2.99
CA GLU A 84 11.39 16.13 -4.06
C GLU A 84 11.19 14.87 -4.93
N SER A 85 9.93 14.49 -5.11
CA SER A 85 9.57 13.46 -6.07
C SER A 85 9.33 14.06 -7.45
N THR A 86 9.80 13.37 -8.46
CA THR A 86 9.43 13.57 -9.86
C THR A 86 8.78 12.28 -10.37
N TYR A 87 8.21 12.31 -11.56
CA TYR A 87 7.55 11.15 -12.14
C TYR A 87 8.12 10.89 -13.54
N ASP A 88 8.37 9.64 -13.84
CA ASP A 88 8.72 9.22 -15.18
C ASP A 88 7.49 9.31 -16.13
N PRO A 89 7.65 9.06 -17.44
CA PRO A 89 6.53 9.06 -18.39
C PRO A 89 5.42 8.06 -18.08
N LEU A 90 5.70 7.02 -17.29
CA LEU A 90 4.71 6.04 -16.82
C LEU A 90 4.06 6.46 -15.50
N GLY A 91 4.48 7.58 -14.92
CA GLY A 91 4.00 8.09 -13.64
C GLY A 91 4.66 7.44 -12.43
N ILE A 92 5.75 6.68 -12.61
CA ILE A 92 6.49 6.05 -11.51
C ILE A 92 7.26 7.14 -10.74
N PRO A 93 7.09 7.21 -9.40
CA PRO A 93 7.80 8.21 -8.61
C PRO A 93 9.30 7.93 -8.57
N MET A 94 10.07 8.97 -8.78
CA MET A 94 11.51 8.98 -8.70
C MET A 94 11.97 10.12 -7.80
N ILE A 95 13.06 9.91 -7.07
CA ILE A 95 13.68 10.99 -6.29
C ILE A 95 14.51 11.85 -7.23
N LYS A 96 14.20 13.15 -7.25
CA LYS A 96 14.85 14.13 -8.13
C LYS A 96 16.32 14.34 -7.77
N GLU A 97 16.60 14.46 -6.48
CA GLU A 97 17.96 14.66 -5.97
C GLU A 97 18.16 13.86 -4.67
N ASN A 98 19.39 13.39 -4.47
CA ASN A 98 19.76 12.85 -3.18
C ASN A 98 19.85 13.99 -2.15
N ILE A 99 19.00 13.93 -1.13
CA ILE A 99 18.97 14.92 -0.05
C ILE A 99 20.11 14.75 0.96
N LEU A 100 20.71 13.57 1.01
CA LEU A 100 21.85 13.27 1.88
C LEU A 100 23.15 13.44 1.06
N LYS A 101 23.64 14.67 0.98
CA LYS A 101 24.88 14.99 0.26
C LYS A 101 26.11 14.60 1.06
N ASP A 102 26.07 14.77 2.37
CA ASP A 102 27.05 14.26 3.33
C ASP A 102 26.30 13.42 4.39
N PHE A 103 26.38 12.11 4.25
CA PHE A 103 25.59 11.18 5.03
C PHE A 103 25.78 11.34 6.56
N LEU A 104 27.01 11.53 7.02
CA LEU A 104 27.28 11.62 8.45
C LEU A 104 26.82 12.95 9.04
N TYR A 105 27.06 14.05 8.34
CA TYR A 105 26.69 15.37 8.79
C TYR A 105 25.17 15.61 8.72
N GLU A 106 24.53 15.08 7.69
CA GLU A 106 23.10 15.26 7.48
C GLU A 106 22.24 14.32 8.32
N LEU A 107 22.76 13.14 8.69
CA LEU A 107 22.06 12.19 9.57
C LEU A 107 21.69 12.84 10.91
N GLU A 108 22.59 13.64 11.48
CA GLU A 108 22.32 14.35 12.75
C GLU A 108 21.19 15.36 12.64
N LYS A 109 21.03 16.00 11.48
CA LYS A 109 19.91 16.95 11.23
C LYS A 109 18.58 16.23 11.06
N PHE A 110 18.58 15.01 10.51
CA PHE A 110 17.37 14.23 10.32
C PHE A 110 16.88 13.54 11.59
N TYR A 111 17.77 13.34 12.56
CA TYR A 111 17.39 12.76 13.85
C TYR A 111 16.65 13.73 14.77
N GLN A 112 16.16 14.83 14.26
CA GLN A 112 15.34 15.78 15.01
C GLN A 112 13.89 15.26 15.08
N PRO A 113 13.37 14.94 16.27
CA PRO A 113 12.01 14.40 16.43
C PRO A 113 10.90 15.39 16.05
N GLU A 114 11.23 16.59 15.67
CA GLU A 114 10.30 17.68 15.36
C GLU A 114 10.31 18.10 13.87
N ASN A 115 10.84 17.25 12.97
CA ASN A 115 10.84 17.58 11.55
C ASN A 115 9.38 17.54 11.01
N PRO A 116 8.76 18.69 10.66
CA PRO A 116 7.38 18.74 10.21
C PRO A 116 7.13 17.95 8.92
N LYS A 117 8.13 17.86 8.02
CA LYS A 117 8.02 17.10 6.79
C LYS A 117 7.91 15.58 7.01
N LEU A 118 8.52 15.09 8.08
CA LEU A 118 8.37 13.69 8.49
C LEU A 118 6.92 13.41 8.90
N LYS A 119 6.30 14.34 9.62
CA LYS A 119 4.92 14.24 10.07
C LYS A 119 3.94 14.19 8.89
N ASP A 120 4.16 15.00 7.87
CA ASP A 120 3.31 15.05 6.69
C ASP A 120 3.42 13.74 5.86
N GLY A 121 4.63 13.23 5.64
CA GLY A 121 4.84 11.99 4.92
C GLY A 121 4.22 10.77 5.61
N ILE A 122 4.40 10.66 6.92
CA ILE A 122 3.81 9.57 7.73
C ILE A 122 2.29 9.74 7.82
N GLY A 123 1.79 10.97 7.88
CA GLY A 123 0.36 11.26 7.90
C GLY A 123 -0.37 10.69 6.68
N HIS A 124 0.20 10.80 5.50
CA HIS A 124 -0.33 10.20 4.27
C HIS A 124 -0.45 8.67 4.35
N GLU A 125 0.56 8.00 4.90
CA GLU A 125 0.53 6.55 5.05
C GLU A 125 -0.50 6.10 6.09
N ILE A 126 -0.65 6.83 7.18
CA ILE A 126 -1.67 6.58 8.20
C ILE A 126 -3.08 6.69 7.60
N GLU A 127 -3.37 7.71 6.81
CA GLU A 127 -4.67 7.88 6.17
C GLU A 127 -4.96 6.78 5.13
N HIS A 128 -3.95 6.32 4.40
CA HIS A 128 -4.09 5.15 3.52
C HIS A 128 -4.50 3.91 4.32
N ILE A 129 -3.77 3.58 5.39
CA ILE A 129 -4.05 2.43 6.25
C ILE A 129 -5.46 2.52 6.85
N LYS A 130 -5.83 3.66 7.41
CA LYS A 130 -7.18 3.90 7.96
C LYS A 130 -8.26 3.71 6.91
N GLY A 131 -8.04 4.19 5.70
CA GLY A 131 -8.98 4.04 4.58
C GLY A 131 -9.22 2.56 4.22
N VAL A 132 -8.15 1.77 4.14
CA VAL A 132 -8.24 0.34 3.87
C VAL A 132 -8.98 -0.39 5.00
N VAL A 133 -8.59 -0.18 6.25
CA VAL A 133 -9.20 -0.84 7.42
C VAL A 133 -10.69 -0.54 7.51
N ARG A 134 -11.08 0.73 7.37
CA ARG A 134 -12.50 1.13 7.43
C ARG A 134 -13.32 0.42 6.37
N ARG A 135 -12.91 0.45 5.11
CA ARG A 135 -13.66 -0.17 4.01
C ARG A 135 -13.66 -1.69 4.08
N THR A 136 -12.58 -2.30 4.56
CA THR A 136 -12.54 -3.74 4.77
C THR A 136 -13.56 -4.16 5.82
N ASN A 137 -13.67 -3.42 6.92
CA ASN A 137 -14.68 -3.67 7.95
C ASN A 137 -16.11 -3.47 7.41
N GLU A 138 -16.37 -2.46 6.59
CA GLU A 138 -17.65 -2.25 5.91
C GLU A 138 -18.04 -3.48 5.06
N ILE A 139 -17.10 -4.04 4.30
CA ILE A 139 -17.35 -5.23 3.48
C ILE A 139 -17.65 -6.45 4.35
N ILE A 140 -16.86 -6.68 5.41
CA ILE A 140 -17.06 -7.81 6.32
C ILE A 140 -18.44 -7.75 6.97
N ASN A 141 -18.89 -6.56 7.37
CA ASN A 141 -20.19 -6.38 8.03
C ASN A 141 -21.39 -6.47 7.08
N THR A 142 -21.16 -6.48 5.76
CA THR A 142 -22.22 -6.61 4.73
C THR A 142 -22.32 -8.04 4.15
N MET A 143 -21.44 -8.93 4.54
CA MET A 143 -21.43 -10.36 4.18
C MET A 143 -22.10 -11.21 5.25
#